data_81e9452deb98da6af971e9542eb1be1d
#
_entry.id   81e9452deb98da6af971e9542eb1be1d
#
_cell.length_a   1.000
_cell.length_b   1.000
_cell.length_c   1.000
_cell.angle_alpha   90.00
_cell.angle_beta   90.00
_cell.angle_gamma   90.00
#
_symmetry.space_group_name_H-M   'P 1'
#
loop_
_entity.id
_entity.type
_entity.pdbx_description
1 polymer ?
#
loop_
_entity_poly.entity_id
_entity_poly.type
_entity_poly.pdbx_seq_one_letter_code
_entity_poly.pdbx_strand_id
1 'polypeptide(L)'
;MTLGFVAGAKRGQHFELAEFAISKLKGVNLLVKGKTENHFEHTIVSHLQASPKLRQNLITQIGIDEVEKITKASLFGFSHRPDVSIGIDGTAIEIKVISTGQSVRDILGQAIAYRMHYRFVILVLVDQTEDRKVVELCRSKESQEYSLLSGLSETMNIFTVVGPVDQSKNVAFFS
;
A
#
# COMPACT_ATOMS: atom_id res chain seq x y z
N MET A 1 20.77 -18.09 -0.40
CA MET A 1 20.94 -16.63 -0.57
C MET A 1 19.69 -15.98 -0.03
N THR A 2 19.73 -15.39 1.15
CA THR A 2 18.60 -14.63 1.70
C THR A 2 18.53 -13.31 0.93
N LEU A 3 17.44 -13.08 0.22
CA LEU A 3 17.10 -11.75 -0.25
C LEU A 3 17.17 -10.83 0.97
N GLY A 4 17.83 -9.66 0.86
CA GLY A 4 18.09 -8.75 1.98
C GLY A 4 16.84 -8.04 2.52
N PHE A 5 15.71 -8.79 2.62
CA PHE A 5 14.46 -8.25 3.14
C PHE A 5 14.44 -8.29 4.67
N VAL A 6 13.87 -7.26 5.26
CA VAL A 6 13.60 -7.23 6.69
C VAL A 6 12.66 -8.40 7.04
N ALA A 7 12.99 -9.17 8.08
CA ALA A 7 12.18 -10.29 8.51
C ALA A 7 10.77 -9.81 8.92
N GLY A 8 9.75 -10.36 8.28
CA GLY A 8 8.34 -10.06 8.54
C GLY A 8 7.58 -11.37 8.76
N ALA A 9 7.48 -11.81 10.03
CA ALA A 9 6.65 -12.96 10.35
C ALA A 9 5.17 -12.55 10.31
N LYS A 10 4.33 -13.36 9.67
CA LYS A 10 2.86 -13.17 9.64
C LYS A 10 2.23 -13.50 11.00
N ARG A 11 2.74 -12.84 12.04
CA ARG A 11 2.26 -12.94 13.44
C ARG A 11 2.80 -11.79 14.27
N GLY A 12 2.15 -11.51 15.40
CA GLY A 12 2.57 -10.49 16.36
C GLY A 12 2.17 -9.07 15.95
N GLN A 13 2.55 -8.11 16.76
CA GLN A 13 2.03 -6.75 16.72
C GLN A 13 2.16 -6.06 15.34
N HIS A 14 3.29 -6.19 14.67
CA HIS A 14 3.47 -5.54 13.35
C HIS A 14 2.53 -6.12 12.30
N PHE A 15 2.32 -7.45 12.32
CA PHE A 15 1.38 -8.09 11.40
C PHE A 15 -0.05 -7.73 11.72
N GLU A 16 -0.45 -7.75 12.99
CA GLU A 16 -1.80 -7.35 13.43
C GLU A 16 -2.12 -5.89 13.06
N LEU A 17 -1.13 -5.00 13.10
CA LEU A 17 -1.31 -3.62 12.66
C LEU A 17 -1.45 -3.53 11.15
N ALA A 18 -0.70 -4.33 10.38
CA ALA A 18 -0.84 -4.41 8.92
C ALA A 18 -2.22 -4.95 8.52
N GLU A 19 -2.66 -6.07 9.12
CA GLU A 19 -4.02 -6.62 8.92
C GLU A 19 -5.09 -5.59 9.20
N PHE A 20 -4.95 -4.91 10.33
CA PHE A 20 -5.92 -3.91 10.75
C PHE A 20 -5.96 -2.73 9.78
N ALA A 21 -4.79 -2.27 9.30
CA ALA A 21 -4.72 -1.22 8.28
C ALA A 21 -5.41 -1.67 6.98
N ILE A 22 -5.16 -2.89 6.51
CA ILE A 22 -5.83 -3.44 5.32
C ILE A 22 -7.34 -3.49 5.53
N SER A 23 -7.82 -3.92 6.70
CA SER A 23 -9.24 -3.96 6.99
C SER A 23 -9.90 -2.56 6.90
N LYS A 24 -9.19 -1.52 7.31
CA LYS A 24 -9.63 -0.12 7.18
C LYS A 24 -9.60 0.34 5.72
N LEU A 25 -8.52 0.06 5.01
CA LEU A 25 -8.35 0.43 3.60
C LEU A 25 -9.40 -0.23 2.70
N LYS A 26 -9.85 -1.44 3.01
CA LYS A 26 -10.95 -2.10 2.29
C LYS A 26 -12.26 -1.31 2.34
N GLY A 27 -12.49 -0.58 3.43
CA GLY A 27 -13.70 0.22 3.65
C GLY A 27 -13.58 1.69 3.26
N VAL A 28 -12.40 2.15 2.82
CA VAL A 28 -12.24 3.56 2.46
C VAL A 28 -12.97 3.86 1.14
N ASN A 29 -13.67 5.00 1.10
CA ASN A 29 -14.36 5.44 -0.10
C ASN A 29 -13.39 6.21 -1.00
N LEU A 30 -13.11 5.65 -2.17
CA LEU A 30 -12.21 6.21 -3.18
C LEU A 30 -13.02 6.80 -4.34
N LEU A 31 -13.58 7.98 -4.14
CA LEU A 31 -14.27 8.74 -5.21
C LEU A 31 -13.24 9.31 -6.19
N VAL A 32 -13.08 8.67 -7.36
CA VAL A 32 -11.96 8.95 -8.28
C VAL A 32 -12.19 10.09 -9.26
N LYS A 33 -13.43 10.41 -9.62
CA LYS A 33 -13.73 11.38 -10.67
C LYS A 33 -13.19 12.77 -10.33
N GLY A 34 -12.26 13.28 -11.14
CA GLY A 34 -11.68 14.62 -11.00
C GLY A 34 -10.76 14.78 -9.78
N LYS A 35 -10.28 13.69 -9.19
CA LYS A 35 -9.39 13.71 -8.03
C LYS A 35 -7.94 13.39 -8.41
N THR A 36 -7.01 13.95 -7.63
CA THR A 36 -5.56 13.76 -7.80
C THR A 36 -5.03 12.76 -6.78
N GLU A 37 -3.81 12.26 -6.98
CA GLU A 37 -3.09 11.39 -6.05
C GLU A 37 -3.03 11.99 -4.64
N ASN A 38 -2.67 13.25 -4.52
CA ASN A 38 -2.63 13.98 -3.24
C ASN A 38 -3.99 13.96 -2.50
N HIS A 39 -5.12 14.06 -3.23
CA HIS A 39 -6.43 13.93 -2.61
C HIS A 39 -6.65 12.54 -1.98
N PHE A 40 -6.19 11.48 -2.65
CA PHE A 40 -6.30 10.11 -2.11
C PHE A 40 -5.38 9.89 -0.93
N GLU A 41 -4.16 10.42 -0.97
CA GLU A 41 -3.25 10.38 0.18
C GLU A 41 -3.92 11.00 1.42
N HIS A 42 -4.43 12.23 1.29
CA HIS A 42 -5.14 12.90 2.39
C HIS A 42 -6.36 12.11 2.90
N THR A 43 -7.16 11.58 1.99
CA THR A 43 -8.35 10.79 2.33
C THR A 43 -7.97 9.52 3.10
N ILE A 44 -6.99 8.78 2.60
CA ILE A 44 -6.53 7.52 3.18
C ILE A 44 -5.87 7.77 4.53
N VAL A 45 -4.97 8.76 4.61
CA VAL A 45 -4.30 9.12 5.87
C VAL A 45 -5.32 9.51 6.93
N SER A 46 -6.28 10.39 6.59
CA SER A 46 -7.34 10.79 7.53
C SER A 46 -8.17 9.60 8.00
N HIS A 47 -8.48 8.67 7.09
CA HIS A 47 -9.24 7.46 7.42
C HIS A 47 -8.48 6.53 8.36
N LEU A 48 -7.18 6.35 8.15
CA LEU A 48 -6.32 5.56 9.02
C LEU A 48 -6.12 6.23 10.39
N GLN A 49 -5.92 7.56 10.41
CA GLN A 49 -5.76 8.34 11.64
C GLN A 49 -7.02 8.38 12.51
N ALA A 50 -8.20 8.21 11.93
CA ALA A 50 -9.45 8.11 12.68
C ALA A 50 -9.48 6.88 13.62
N SER A 51 -8.63 5.88 13.39
CA SER A 51 -8.50 4.71 14.25
C SER A 51 -7.47 4.94 15.36
N PRO A 52 -7.88 4.89 16.66
CA PRO A 52 -6.94 5.03 17.77
C PRO A 52 -5.81 3.99 17.75
N LYS A 53 -6.08 2.77 17.28
CA LYS A 53 -5.10 1.69 17.20
C LYS A 53 -3.96 2.00 16.21
N LEU A 54 -4.25 2.66 15.09
CA LEU A 54 -3.24 3.05 14.10
C LEU A 54 -2.58 4.38 14.44
N ARG A 55 -3.36 5.35 14.90
CA ARG A 55 -2.94 6.74 15.11
C ARG A 55 -1.63 6.88 15.89
N GLN A 56 -1.42 6.06 16.90
CA GLN A 56 -0.24 6.12 17.77
C GLN A 56 1.05 5.66 17.06
N ASN A 57 0.92 4.86 15.98
CA ASN A 57 2.04 4.28 15.26
C ASN A 57 2.17 4.82 13.83
N LEU A 58 1.23 5.71 13.42
CA LEU A 58 1.19 6.22 12.06
C LEU A 58 2.15 7.39 11.91
N ILE A 59 3.02 7.32 10.91
CA ILE A 59 3.94 8.38 10.50
C ILE A 59 3.63 8.69 9.04
N THR A 60 3.40 9.97 8.70
CA THR A 60 2.96 10.38 7.37
C THR A 60 3.86 11.46 6.78
N GLN A 61 3.89 11.57 5.46
CA GLN A 61 4.54 12.69 4.78
C GLN A 61 3.71 13.99 4.87
N ILE A 62 2.46 13.88 5.29
CA ILE A 62 1.55 15.01 5.45
C ILE A 62 1.80 15.66 6.81
N GLY A 63 2.84 16.48 6.89
CA GLY A 63 3.21 17.20 8.11
C GLY A 63 4.72 17.41 8.15
N ILE A 64 5.14 18.66 8.23
CA ILE A 64 6.54 19.07 8.08
C ILE A 64 7.44 18.41 9.14
N ASP A 65 6.93 18.15 10.33
CA ASP A 65 7.72 17.64 11.46
C ASP A 65 7.85 16.11 11.50
N GLU A 66 7.10 15.39 10.68
CA GLU A 66 7.07 13.91 10.72
C GLU A 66 7.82 13.24 9.55
N VAL A 67 8.07 13.97 8.47
CA VAL A 67 8.72 13.41 7.26
C VAL A 67 10.09 12.79 7.56
N GLU A 68 10.85 13.35 8.51
CA GLU A 68 12.17 12.82 8.89
C GLU A 68 12.09 11.50 9.65
N LYS A 69 10.95 11.20 10.28
CA LYS A 69 10.73 9.96 11.03
C LYS A 69 10.47 8.76 10.12
N ILE A 70 10.08 9.00 8.86
CA ILE A 70 9.82 7.92 7.91
C ILE A 70 11.16 7.35 7.44
N THR A 71 11.34 6.05 7.62
CA THR A 71 12.52 5.34 7.13
C THR A 71 12.59 5.42 5.61
N LYS A 72 13.70 5.95 5.11
CA LYS A 72 13.96 6.00 3.67
C LYS A 72 14.39 4.62 3.17
N ALA A 73 13.75 4.16 2.10
CA ALA A 73 14.23 3.03 1.35
C ALA A 73 15.22 3.53 0.28
N SER A 74 16.44 3.04 0.32
CA SER A 74 17.48 3.41 -0.64
C SER A 74 17.83 2.23 -1.53
N LEU A 75 17.80 2.44 -2.84
CA LEU A 75 18.17 1.45 -3.84
C LEU A 75 18.90 2.13 -4.99
N PHE A 76 20.05 1.59 -5.41
CA PHE A 76 20.90 2.16 -6.48
C PHE A 76 21.24 3.65 -6.31
N GLY A 77 21.39 4.13 -5.08
CA GLY A 77 21.69 5.54 -4.79
C GLY A 77 20.48 6.47 -4.77
N PHE A 78 19.28 5.97 -5.08
CA PHE A 78 18.03 6.71 -4.98
C PHE A 78 17.32 6.39 -3.67
N SER A 79 16.78 7.42 -3.03
CA SER A 79 16.02 7.26 -1.78
C SER A 79 14.55 7.57 -2.02
N HIS A 80 13.70 6.66 -1.59
CA HIS A 80 12.25 6.80 -1.63
C HIS A 80 11.69 6.75 -0.22
N ARG A 81 10.60 7.46 0.02
CA ARG A 81 9.83 7.38 1.25
C ARG A 81 8.43 6.93 0.92
N PRO A 82 7.85 5.99 1.65
CA PRO A 82 6.43 5.67 1.50
C PRO A 82 5.57 6.85 1.97
N ASP A 83 4.36 6.98 1.44
CA ASP A 83 3.42 8.03 1.82
C ASP A 83 3.07 7.96 3.30
N VAL A 84 2.97 6.73 3.81
CA VAL A 84 2.66 6.44 5.21
C VAL A 84 3.50 5.28 5.71
N SER A 85 3.94 5.32 6.97
CA SER A 85 4.44 4.14 7.67
C SER A 85 3.70 3.89 8.97
N ILE A 86 3.63 2.62 9.37
CA ILE A 86 3.13 2.19 10.67
C ILE A 86 4.33 1.63 11.44
N GLY A 87 4.85 2.42 12.38
CA GLY A 87 6.13 2.16 13.01
C GLY A 87 7.33 2.44 12.07
N ILE A 88 8.52 2.42 12.64
CA ILE A 88 9.77 2.82 11.93
C ILE A 88 10.12 1.82 10.82
N ASP A 89 10.00 0.50 11.10
CA ASP A 89 10.33 -0.61 10.18
C ASP A 89 9.16 -1.60 10.00
N GLY A 90 7.98 -1.24 10.49
CA GLY A 90 6.80 -2.12 10.51
C GLY A 90 6.17 -2.28 9.14
N THR A 91 5.34 -1.32 8.75
CA THR A 91 4.58 -1.36 7.49
C THR A 91 4.76 -0.07 6.71
N ALA A 92 5.19 -0.17 5.46
CA ALA A 92 5.13 0.92 4.50
C ALA A 92 3.79 0.88 3.75
N ILE A 93 3.17 2.03 3.53
CA ILE A 93 1.96 2.17 2.70
C ILE A 93 2.28 3.16 1.59
N GLU A 94 2.08 2.72 0.35
CA GLU A 94 2.26 3.54 -0.85
C GLU A 94 0.92 3.63 -1.58
N ILE A 95 0.56 4.84 -2.00
CA ILE A 95 -0.72 5.14 -2.64
C ILE A 95 -0.43 5.57 -4.06
N LYS A 96 -1.03 4.90 -5.05
CA LYS A 96 -0.78 5.21 -6.44
C LYS A 96 -2.04 5.25 -7.26
N VAL A 97 -2.20 6.32 -8.02
CA VAL A 97 -3.22 6.40 -9.05
C VAL A 97 -2.72 5.64 -10.29
N ILE A 98 -3.51 4.66 -10.71
CA ILE A 98 -3.20 3.85 -11.88
C ILE A 98 -4.02 4.36 -13.06
N SER A 99 -3.33 4.94 -14.03
CA SER A 99 -3.88 5.38 -15.30
C SER A 99 -3.16 4.77 -16.49
N THR A 100 -1.94 4.27 -16.28
CA THR A 100 -1.07 3.67 -17.31
C THR A 100 -0.33 2.45 -16.78
N GLY A 101 0.16 1.60 -17.69
CA GLY A 101 1.03 0.49 -17.33
C GLY A 101 2.37 0.93 -16.70
N GLN A 102 2.82 2.15 -16.96
CA GLN A 102 4.02 2.70 -16.32
C GLN A 102 3.79 2.88 -14.81
N SER A 103 2.64 3.44 -14.41
CA SER A 103 2.29 3.61 -12.98
C SER A 103 2.33 2.28 -12.20
N VAL A 104 1.91 1.19 -12.85
CA VAL A 104 1.96 -0.16 -12.23
C VAL A 104 3.40 -0.62 -12.05
N ARG A 105 4.25 -0.45 -13.06
CA ARG A 105 5.67 -0.84 -12.95
C ARG A 105 6.40 -0.04 -11.87
N ASP A 106 6.14 1.25 -11.80
CA ASP A 106 6.78 2.15 -10.85
C ASP A 106 6.43 1.75 -9.40
N ILE A 107 5.16 1.52 -9.10
CA ILE A 107 4.75 1.14 -7.74
C ILE A 107 5.25 -0.25 -7.34
N LEU A 108 5.30 -1.21 -8.26
CA LEU A 108 5.87 -2.53 -7.98
C LEU A 108 7.37 -2.45 -7.69
N GLY A 109 8.10 -1.62 -8.42
CA GLY A 109 9.52 -1.34 -8.16
C GLY A 109 9.74 -0.71 -6.79
N GLN A 110 8.92 0.28 -6.42
CA GLN A 110 8.95 0.91 -5.09
C GLN A 110 8.62 -0.08 -3.98
N ALA A 111 7.63 -0.95 -4.19
CA ALA A 111 7.26 -1.97 -3.21
C ALA A 111 8.43 -2.90 -2.86
N ILE A 112 9.20 -3.32 -3.85
CA ILE A 112 10.39 -4.16 -3.64
C ILE A 112 11.45 -3.38 -2.85
N ALA A 113 11.69 -2.11 -3.17
CA ALA A 113 12.62 -1.27 -2.43
C ALA A 113 12.19 -1.10 -0.96
N TYR A 114 10.90 -0.86 -0.72
CA TYR A 114 10.38 -0.76 0.65
C TYR A 114 10.52 -2.06 1.43
N ARG A 115 10.33 -3.23 0.79
CA ARG A 115 10.50 -4.53 1.46
C ARG A 115 11.91 -4.77 1.98
N MET A 116 12.90 -4.08 1.48
CA MET A 116 14.26 -4.14 2.03
C MET A 116 14.39 -3.44 3.38
N HIS A 117 13.47 -2.55 3.72
CA HIS A 117 13.52 -1.70 4.91
C HIS A 117 12.33 -1.87 5.85
N TYR A 118 11.21 -2.42 5.37
CA TYR A 118 9.98 -2.64 6.11
C TYR A 118 9.59 -4.12 6.13
N ARG A 119 8.97 -4.57 7.22
CA ARG A 119 8.48 -5.96 7.38
C ARG A 119 7.34 -6.27 6.45
N PHE A 120 6.50 -5.28 6.19
CA PHE A 120 5.32 -5.36 5.35
C PHE A 120 5.23 -4.14 4.45
N VAL A 121 4.65 -4.32 3.28
CA VAL A 121 4.29 -3.23 2.37
C VAL A 121 2.82 -3.37 2.01
N ILE A 122 2.09 -2.27 2.01
CA ILE A 122 0.72 -2.20 1.52
C ILE A 122 0.70 -1.23 0.33
N LEU A 123 0.33 -1.73 -0.82
CA LEU A 123 0.07 -0.91 -2.00
C LEU A 123 -1.42 -0.58 -2.06
N VAL A 124 -1.75 0.70 -2.20
CA VAL A 124 -3.11 1.16 -2.44
C VAL A 124 -3.22 1.65 -3.87
N LEU A 125 -3.80 0.84 -4.72
CA LEU A 125 -3.98 1.13 -6.15
C LEU A 125 -5.34 1.78 -6.37
N VAL A 126 -5.33 3.04 -6.79
CA VAL A 126 -6.54 3.78 -7.14
C VAL A 126 -6.72 3.72 -8.66
N ASP A 127 -7.69 2.94 -9.12
CA ASP A 127 -7.94 2.72 -10.54
C ASP A 127 -8.67 3.91 -11.16
N GLN A 128 -7.98 4.66 -12.03
CA GLN A 128 -8.53 5.73 -12.85
C GLN A 128 -8.60 5.36 -14.34
N THR A 129 -8.44 4.09 -14.69
CA THR A 129 -8.65 3.65 -16.08
C THR A 129 -10.13 3.79 -16.47
N GLU A 130 -10.38 3.98 -17.77
CA GLU A 130 -11.69 4.31 -18.30
C GLU A 130 -12.76 3.27 -17.93
N ASP A 131 -12.42 1.99 -18.05
CA ASP A 131 -13.31 0.87 -17.79
C ASP A 131 -13.03 0.17 -16.44
N ARG A 132 -12.32 0.80 -15.55
CA ARG A 132 -11.83 0.18 -14.30
C ARG A 132 -11.10 -1.14 -14.52
N LYS A 133 -10.35 -1.19 -15.59
CA LYS A 133 -9.68 -2.38 -16.08
C LYS A 133 -8.79 -3.03 -15.03
N VAL A 134 -8.11 -2.21 -14.22
CA VAL A 134 -7.21 -2.73 -13.17
C VAL A 134 -7.99 -3.46 -12.09
N VAL A 135 -9.10 -2.88 -11.61
CA VAL A 135 -9.98 -3.53 -10.64
C VAL A 135 -10.53 -4.85 -11.18
N GLU A 136 -11.01 -4.86 -12.43
CA GLU A 136 -11.59 -6.07 -13.02
C GLU A 136 -10.56 -7.19 -13.19
N LEU A 137 -9.36 -6.87 -13.67
CA LEU A 137 -8.26 -7.83 -13.74
C LEU A 137 -7.86 -8.35 -12.36
N CYS A 138 -7.81 -7.49 -11.36
CA CYS A 138 -7.49 -7.89 -10.00
C CYS A 138 -8.57 -8.76 -9.35
N ARG A 139 -9.81 -8.72 -9.82
CA ARG A 139 -10.91 -9.56 -9.31
C ARG A 139 -10.97 -10.93 -9.98
N SER A 140 -10.50 -11.04 -11.21
CA SER A 140 -10.52 -12.28 -11.96
C SER A 140 -9.43 -13.24 -11.47
N LYS A 141 -9.82 -14.33 -10.82
CA LYS A 141 -8.88 -15.34 -10.32
C LYS A 141 -8.05 -16.01 -11.40
N GLU A 142 -8.49 -15.91 -12.65
CA GLU A 142 -7.83 -16.47 -13.83
C GLU A 142 -6.83 -15.51 -14.45
N SER A 143 -6.79 -14.25 -13.99
CA SER A 143 -5.88 -13.25 -14.51
C SER A 143 -4.45 -13.43 -13.99
N GLN A 144 -3.49 -12.95 -14.77
CA GLN A 144 -2.09 -12.89 -14.35
C GLN A 144 -1.89 -11.87 -13.22
N GLU A 145 -2.67 -10.79 -13.22
CA GLU A 145 -2.66 -9.75 -12.21
C GLU A 145 -3.08 -10.30 -10.85
N TYR A 146 -4.17 -11.06 -10.79
CA TYR A 146 -4.58 -11.73 -9.57
C TYR A 146 -3.48 -12.67 -9.04
N SER A 147 -2.92 -13.51 -9.92
CA SER A 147 -1.87 -14.45 -9.55
C SER A 147 -0.61 -13.73 -9.06
N LEU A 148 -0.22 -12.63 -9.71
CA LEU A 148 0.91 -11.80 -9.31
C LEU A 148 0.69 -11.22 -7.91
N LEU A 149 -0.45 -10.55 -7.67
CA LEU A 149 -0.71 -9.87 -6.40
C LEU A 149 -0.87 -10.87 -5.25
N SER A 150 -1.49 -12.04 -5.49
CA SER A 150 -1.54 -13.14 -4.53
C SER A 150 -0.14 -13.64 -4.19
N GLY A 151 0.69 -13.90 -5.20
CA GLY A 151 2.06 -14.35 -5.01
C GLY A 151 2.92 -13.34 -4.23
N LEU A 152 2.78 -12.03 -4.50
CA LEU A 152 3.45 -10.97 -3.75
C LEU A 152 3.02 -10.96 -2.28
N SER A 153 1.73 -11.14 -2.02
CA SER A 153 1.19 -11.23 -0.66
C SER A 153 1.73 -12.46 0.08
N GLU A 154 1.72 -13.62 -0.56
CA GLU A 154 2.13 -14.89 0.06
C GLU A 154 3.63 -14.95 0.34
N THR A 155 4.45 -14.54 -0.62
CA THR A 155 5.89 -14.78 -0.60
C THR A 155 6.72 -13.59 -0.15
N MET A 156 6.25 -12.37 -0.41
CA MET A 156 7.04 -11.16 -0.19
C MET A 156 6.47 -10.22 0.87
N ASN A 157 5.33 -10.54 1.49
CA ASN A 157 4.63 -9.62 2.41
C ASN A 157 4.33 -8.24 1.78
N ILE A 158 4.05 -8.24 0.48
CA ILE A 158 3.57 -7.05 -0.24
C ILE A 158 2.08 -7.26 -0.48
N PHE A 159 1.28 -6.59 0.34
CA PHE A 159 -0.17 -6.64 0.28
C PHE A 159 -0.68 -5.57 -0.67
N THR A 160 -1.81 -5.80 -1.29
CA THR A 160 -2.38 -4.82 -2.23
C THR A 160 -3.85 -4.63 -1.94
N VAL A 161 -4.28 -3.38 -1.92
CA VAL A 161 -5.69 -2.97 -1.90
C VAL A 161 -5.96 -2.22 -3.19
N VAL A 162 -6.95 -2.67 -3.96
CA VAL A 162 -7.28 -2.11 -5.27
C VAL A 162 -8.71 -1.59 -5.23
N GLY A 163 -8.92 -0.37 -5.65
CA GLY A 163 -10.25 0.23 -5.68
C GLY A 163 -10.37 1.43 -6.61
N PRO A 164 -11.58 1.98 -6.68
CA PRO A 164 -12.80 1.53 -6.04
C PRO A 164 -13.51 0.42 -6.83
N VAL A 165 -14.00 -0.59 -6.14
CA VAL A 165 -14.87 -1.62 -6.74
C VAL A 165 -16.30 -1.11 -6.80
N ASP A 166 -16.80 -0.65 -5.67
CA ASP A 166 -18.05 0.06 -5.49
C ASP A 166 -17.88 1.11 -4.38
N GLN A 167 -18.97 1.77 -3.98
CA GLN A 167 -18.92 2.83 -2.97
C GLN A 167 -18.47 2.37 -1.57
N SER A 168 -18.35 1.07 -1.33
CA SER A 168 -18.15 0.54 0.02
C SER A 168 -17.07 -0.55 0.15
N LYS A 169 -16.51 -1.04 -0.96
CA LYS A 169 -15.61 -2.20 -0.92
C LYS A 169 -14.48 -2.10 -1.93
N ASN A 170 -13.26 -2.24 -1.44
CA ASN A 170 -12.08 -2.43 -2.27
C ASN A 170 -11.64 -3.90 -2.21
N VAL A 171 -11.02 -4.40 -3.27
CA VAL A 171 -10.40 -5.74 -3.29
C VAL A 171 -9.08 -5.68 -2.55
N ALA A 172 -8.79 -6.66 -1.71
CA ALA A 172 -7.50 -6.78 -1.04
C ALA A 172 -6.89 -8.15 -1.27
N PHE A 173 -5.60 -8.16 -1.55
CA PHE A 173 -4.73 -9.33 -1.60
C PHE A 173 -3.93 -9.37 -0.31
N PHE A 174 -4.31 -10.29 0.53
CA PHE A 174 -3.77 -10.46 1.86
C PHE A 174 -3.89 -11.93 2.24
N SER A 175 -2.83 -12.54 2.70
CA SER A 175 -2.76 -13.96 3.07
C SER A 175 -2.15 -14.18 4.44
#